data_9707d8c1dd1abe86f9f5fa15967599ea
#
_entry.id   9707d8c1dd1abe86f9f5fa15967599ea
#
_cell.length_a   1.000
_cell.length_b   1.000
_cell.length_c   1.000
_cell.angle_alpha   90.00
_cell.angle_beta   90.00
_cell.angle_gamma   90.00
#
_symmetry.space_group_name_H-M   'P 1'
#
loop_
_entity.id
_entity.type
_entity.pdbx_description
1 polymer ?
#
loop_
_entity_poly.entity_id
_entity_poly.type
_entity_poly.pdbx_seq_one_letter_code
_entity_poly.pdbx_strand_id
1 'polypeptide(L)'
;MTNLGEYQDNTIDTFGDAYEFLMGMYAGNAGKSGGEYYTPQEVSELLTRITLVGKTEVNKVYDPACGSGSLLLNFAKILGKENVRLGFFGQEINLTTYNLCRINMFLHDIDYDKFDISLGDTLTD
;
A
#
# COMPACT_ATOMS: atom_id res chain seq x y z
N MET A 1 19.08 15.23 -15.55
CA MET A 1 18.80 14.46 -14.35
C MET A 1 17.66 15.07 -13.60
N THR A 2 16.80 14.23 -13.12
CA THR A 2 15.73 14.69 -12.27
C THR A 2 16.32 15.44 -11.10
N ASN A 3 15.69 16.52 -10.77
CA ASN A 3 16.12 17.30 -9.65
C ASN A 3 15.83 16.58 -8.35
N LEU A 4 16.78 15.79 -7.92
CA LEU A 4 16.68 15.18 -6.61
C LEU A 4 16.94 16.18 -5.50
N GLY A 5 17.12 17.44 -5.88
CA GLY A 5 17.28 18.49 -4.90
C GLY A 5 16.03 18.79 -4.13
N GLU A 6 14.93 18.47 -4.72
CA GLU A 6 13.67 18.56 -3.98
C GLU A 6 13.49 17.39 -3.06
N TYR A 7 14.51 16.66 -2.94
CA TYR A 7 14.55 15.43 -2.28
C TYR A 7 14.24 15.53 -0.77
N GLN A 8 14.57 16.60 -0.13
CA GLN A 8 14.19 16.75 1.27
C GLN A 8 12.68 16.79 1.48
N ASP A 9 11.96 17.27 0.48
CA ASP A 9 10.52 17.42 0.55
C ASP A 9 9.78 16.23 -0.05
N ASN A 10 10.38 15.57 -1.05
CA ASN A 10 9.68 14.62 -1.89
C ASN A 10 10.29 13.23 -1.93
N THR A 11 11.41 13.00 -1.26
CA THR A 11 12.18 11.78 -1.46
C THR A 11 11.37 10.51 -1.24
N ILE A 12 10.68 10.43 -0.12
CA ILE A 12 9.96 9.23 0.24
C ILE A 12 8.79 9.01 -0.69
N ASP A 13 8.03 10.06 -0.98
CA ASP A 13 6.93 9.96 -1.93
C ASP A 13 7.41 9.56 -3.32
N THR A 14 8.54 10.13 -3.75
CA THR A 14 9.13 9.80 -5.03
C THR A 14 9.55 8.33 -5.09
N PHE A 15 10.20 7.85 -4.05
CA PHE A 15 10.60 6.45 -3.98
C PHE A 15 9.39 5.52 -3.91
N GLY A 16 8.37 5.89 -3.17
CA GLY A 16 7.14 5.14 -3.09
C GLY A 16 6.45 5.01 -4.44
N ASP A 17 6.38 6.10 -5.18
CA ASP A 17 5.80 6.09 -6.52
C ASP A 17 6.62 5.26 -7.49
N ALA A 18 7.95 5.36 -7.42
CA ALA A 18 8.83 4.53 -8.24
C ALA A 18 8.64 3.04 -7.91
N TYR A 19 8.51 2.71 -6.63
CA TYR A 19 8.29 1.34 -6.21
C TYR A 19 6.96 0.80 -6.75
N GLU A 20 5.89 1.59 -6.65
CA GLU A 20 4.59 1.21 -7.20
C GLU A 20 4.66 1.00 -8.71
N PHE A 21 5.36 1.86 -9.41
CA PHE A 21 5.55 1.73 -10.85
C PHE A 21 6.26 0.41 -11.18
N LEU A 22 7.34 0.10 -10.44
CA LEU A 22 8.09 -1.14 -10.66
C LEU A 22 7.24 -2.37 -10.34
N MET A 23 6.42 -2.31 -9.30
CA MET A 23 5.50 -3.39 -8.98
C MET A 23 4.49 -3.63 -10.09
N GLY A 24 3.97 -2.55 -10.66
CA GLY A 24 3.05 -2.65 -11.80
C GLY A 24 3.71 -3.28 -13.01
N MET A 25 4.95 -2.87 -13.32
CA MET A 25 5.72 -3.47 -14.41
C MET A 25 6.00 -4.95 -14.15
N TYR A 26 6.42 -5.27 -12.94
CA TYR A 26 6.70 -6.65 -12.55
C TYR A 26 5.46 -7.53 -12.74
N ALA A 27 4.33 -7.08 -12.24
CA ALA A 27 3.08 -7.82 -12.36
C ALA A 27 2.69 -8.04 -13.82
N GLY A 28 2.87 -7.02 -14.67
CA GLY A 28 2.55 -7.11 -16.08
C GLY A 28 3.49 -8.03 -16.85
N ASN A 29 4.75 -8.07 -16.48
CA ASN A 29 5.77 -8.83 -17.20
C ASN A 29 5.99 -10.23 -16.66
N ALA A 30 5.69 -10.47 -15.40
CA ALA A 30 5.89 -11.76 -14.75
C ALA A 30 4.74 -12.75 -15.00
N GLY A 31 3.75 -12.35 -15.76
CA GLY A 31 2.60 -13.19 -16.03
C GLY A 31 1.81 -13.49 -14.75
N LYS A 32 1.34 -14.70 -14.61
CA LYS A 32 0.49 -15.05 -13.47
C LYS A 32 1.16 -14.85 -12.12
N SER A 33 2.44 -15.16 -12.03
CA SER A 33 3.14 -15.09 -10.74
C SER A 33 3.17 -13.69 -10.16
N GLY A 34 3.44 -12.70 -11.00
CA GLY A 34 3.46 -11.32 -10.55
C GLY A 34 2.07 -10.73 -10.43
N GLY A 35 1.21 -11.04 -11.40
CA GLY A 35 -0.14 -10.49 -11.44
C GLY A 35 -1.03 -10.91 -10.28
N GLU A 36 -0.77 -12.08 -9.71
CA GLU A 36 -1.56 -12.58 -8.59
C GLU A 36 -1.46 -11.73 -7.34
N TYR A 37 -0.38 -10.97 -7.22
CA TYR A 37 -0.09 -10.25 -5.98
C TYR A 37 -0.25 -8.74 -6.13
N TYR A 38 -0.69 -8.28 -7.29
CA TYR A 38 -0.76 -6.86 -7.56
C TYR A 38 -2.17 -6.46 -8.01
N THR A 39 -2.78 -5.55 -7.25
CA THR A 39 -4.05 -4.95 -7.63
C THR A 39 -3.75 -3.68 -8.43
N PRO A 40 -4.29 -3.55 -9.65
CA PRO A 40 -4.07 -2.34 -10.43
C PRO A 40 -4.48 -1.07 -9.68
N GLN A 41 -3.73 0.00 -9.88
CA GLN A 41 -3.94 1.25 -9.16
C GLN A 41 -5.34 1.82 -9.35
N GLU A 42 -5.86 1.73 -10.56
CA GLU A 42 -7.18 2.27 -10.86
C GLU A 42 -8.28 1.54 -10.08
N VAL A 43 -8.14 0.23 -9.93
CA VAL A 43 -9.09 -0.58 -9.17
C VAL A 43 -8.99 -0.24 -7.69
N SER A 44 -7.78 -0.16 -7.16
CA SER A 44 -7.55 0.20 -5.76
C SER A 44 -8.11 1.58 -5.45
N GLU A 45 -7.89 2.54 -6.33
CA GLU A 45 -8.41 3.89 -6.15
C GLU A 45 -9.92 3.91 -6.13
N LEU A 46 -10.56 3.19 -7.06
CA LEU A 46 -12.01 3.12 -7.13
C LEU A 46 -12.59 2.53 -5.84
N LEU A 47 -12.04 1.40 -5.38
CA LEU A 47 -12.50 0.75 -4.16
C LEU A 47 -12.35 1.67 -2.95
N THR A 48 -11.24 2.39 -2.88
CA THR A 48 -10.98 3.32 -1.78
C THR A 48 -11.99 4.44 -1.77
N ARG A 49 -12.25 5.05 -2.92
CA ARG A 49 -13.19 6.16 -3.01
C ARG A 49 -14.60 5.74 -2.68
N ILE A 50 -15.01 4.56 -3.11
CA ILE A 50 -16.35 4.03 -2.78
C ILE A 50 -16.47 3.83 -1.27
N THR A 51 -15.45 3.26 -0.65
CA THR A 51 -15.45 2.96 0.79
C THR A 51 -15.47 4.24 1.62
N LEU A 52 -14.86 5.30 1.15
CA LEU A 52 -14.69 6.55 1.89
C LEU A 52 -15.77 7.59 1.63
N VAL A 53 -16.81 7.26 0.88
CA VAL A 53 -17.89 8.22 0.62
C VAL A 53 -18.43 8.76 1.95
N GLY A 54 -18.39 10.10 2.08
CA GLY A 54 -18.88 10.77 3.27
C GLY A 54 -17.96 10.73 4.49
N LYS A 55 -16.75 10.20 4.34
CA LYS A 55 -15.81 10.10 5.46
C LYS A 55 -14.63 11.04 5.28
N THR A 56 -14.21 11.67 6.37
CA THR A 56 -13.02 12.53 6.40
C THR A 56 -11.92 11.95 7.28
N GLU A 57 -12.26 11.02 8.17
CA GLU A 57 -11.29 10.29 8.98
C GLU A 57 -11.86 8.92 9.33
N VAL A 58 -10.97 7.98 9.65
CA VAL A 58 -11.34 6.64 10.09
C VAL A 58 -10.43 6.21 11.22
N ASN A 59 -10.83 5.20 11.98
CA ASN A 59 -9.99 4.67 13.04
C ASN A 59 -8.90 3.76 12.49
N LYS A 60 -9.27 2.84 11.64
CA LYS A 60 -8.36 1.83 11.08
C LYS A 60 -8.70 1.56 9.63
N VAL A 61 -7.69 1.16 8.87
CA VAL A 61 -7.89 0.54 7.57
C VAL A 61 -7.34 -0.88 7.68
N TYR A 62 -8.15 -1.86 7.30
CA TYR A 62 -7.76 -3.26 7.36
C TYR A 62 -8.03 -3.96 6.04
N ASP A 63 -7.03 -4.66 5.54
CA ASP A 63 -7.15 -5.46 4.32
C ASP A 63 -6.73 -6.90 4.63
N PRO A 64 -7.66 -7.86 4.62
CA PRO A 64 -7.36 -9.25 4.96
C PRO A 64 -6.53 -9.99 3.92
N ALA A 65 -6.32 -9.40 2.76
CA ALA A 65 -5.49 -9.96 1.70
C ALA A 65 -4.72 -8.83 1.04
N CYS A 66 -3.83 -8.21 1.81
CA CYS A 66 -3.30 -6.91 1.45
C CYS A 66 -2.33 -6.91 0.26
N GLY A 67 -1.80 -8.08 -0.11
CA GLY A 67 -0.85 -8.13 -1.21
C GLY A 67 0.31 -7.20 -0.97
N SER A 68 0.66 -6.40 -1.96
CA SER A 68 1.74 -5.40 -1.86
C SER A 68 1.37 -4.17 -1.05
N GLY A 69 0.12 -4.05 -0.61
CA GLY A 69 -0.34 -2.92 0.19
C GLY A 69 -0.91 -1.75 -0.59
N SER A 70 -1.10 -1.89 -1.89
CA SER A 70 -1.57 -0.79 -2.75
C SER A 70 -2.92 -0.25 -2.29
N LEU A 71 -3.84 -1.11 -1.89
CA LEU A 71 -5.15 -0.67 -1.42
C LEU A 71 -5.03 0.13 -0.13
N LEU A 72 -4.25 -0.37 0.83
CA LEU A 72 -4.01 0.35 2.08
C LEU A 72 -3.40 1.73 1.81
N LEU A 73 -2.45 1.80 0.89
CA LEU A 73 -1.77 3.05 0.56
C LEU A 73 -2.69 4.04 -0.14
N ASN A 74 -3.67 3.56 -0.90
CA ASN A 74 -4.64 4.45 -1.51
C ASN A 74 -5.51 5.13 -0.44
N PHE A 75 -5.83 4.45 0.64
CA PHE A 75 -6.50 5.10 1.77
C PHE A 75 -5.63 6.22 2.35
N ALA A 76 -4.34 5.97 2.48
CA ALA A 76 -3.42 6.99 2.96
C ALA A 76 -3.34 8.20 2.01
N LYS A 77 -3.32 7.94 0.71
CA LYS A 77 -3.21 9.01 -0.29
C LYS A 77 -4.49 9.85 -0.39
N ILE A 78 -5.64 9.20 -0.34
CA ILE A 78 -6.93 9.88 -0.56
C ILE A 78 -7.41 10.56 0.71
N LEU A 79 -7.32 9.88 1.83
CA LEU A 79 -7.81 10.39 3.10
C LEU A 79 -6.77 11.23 3.85
N GLY A 80 -5.50 10.95 3.61
CA GLY A 80 -4.40 11.47 4.41
C GLY A 80 -4.05 10.49 5.52
N LYS A 81 -2.77 10.14 5.65
CA LYS A 81 -2.35 9.15 6.65
C LYS A 81 -2.67 9.60 8.08
N GLU A 82 -2.64 10.89 8.32
CA GLU A 82 -2.96 11.48 9.63
C GLU A 82 -4.43 11.31 10.01
N ASN A 83 -5.29 11.05 9.02
CA ASN A 83 -6.71 10.85 9.25
C ASN A 83 -7.08 9.37 9.43
N VAL A 84 -6.09 8.49 9.44
CA VAL A 84 -6.25 7.10 9.84
C VAL A 84 -5.66 6.96 11.24
N ARG A 85 -6.51 7.07 12.24
CA ARG A 85 -6.08 7.36 13.61
C ARG A 85 -5.19 6.28 14.22
N LEU A 86 -5.55 5.03 14.07
CA LEU A 86 -4.85 3.91 14.65
C LEU A 86 -3.91 3.22 13.68
N GLY A 87 -4.02 3.54 12.39
CA GLY A 87 -3.11 3.04 11.38
C GLY A 87 -3.70 2.00 10.43
N PHE A 88 -2.81 1.32 9.75
CA PHE A 88 -3.11 0.42 8.65
C PHE A 88 -2.80 -1.01 9.08
N PHE A 89 -3.70 -1.92 8.78
CA PHE A 89 -3.59 -3.31 9.21
C PHE A 89 -3.86 -4.21 8.02
N GLY A 90 -3.10 -5.27 7.90
CA GLY A 90 -3.28 -6.19 6.80
C GLY A 90 -2.82 -7.59 7.15
N GLN A 91 -3.18 -8.52 6.30
CA GLN A 91 -2.73 -9.89 6.40
C GLN A 91 -2.40 -10.41 5.01
N GLU A 92 -1.33 -11.17 4.91
CA GLU A 92 -0.87 -11.71 3.65
C GLU A 92 -0.28 -13.10 3.89
N ILE A 93 -0.66 -14.05 3.05
CA ILE A 93 -0.23 -15.44 3.20
C ILE A 93 1.16 -15.70 2.60
N ASN A 94 1.56 -14.93 1.59
CA ASN A 94 2.81 -15.14 0.88
C ASN A 94 3.93 -14.33 1.53
N LEU A 95 5.00 -15.00 1.94
CA LEU A 95 6.10 -14.34 2.65
C LEU A 95 6.75 -13.23 1.83
N THR A 96 7.01 -13.48 0.55
CA THR A 96 7.63 -12.47 -0.30
C THR A 96 6.75 -11.24 -0.43
N THR A 97 5.48 -11.43 -0.68
CA THR A 97 4.51 -10.34 -0.81
C THR A 97 4.31 -9.62 0.52
N TYR A 98 4.31 -10.34 1.62
CA TYR A 98 4.28 -9.75 2.96
C TYR A 98 5.44 -8.78 3.16
N ASN A 99 6.65 -9.18 2.78
CA ASN A 99 7.83 -8.32 2.89
C ASN A 99 7.73 -7.13 1.95
N LEU A 100 7.23 -7.33 0.73
CA LEU A 100 7.03 -6.25 -0.21
C LEU A 100 6.04 -5.22 0.32
N CYS A 101 4.97 -5.68 0.95
CA CYS A 101 3.99 -4.77 1.57
C CYS A 101 4.64 -3.89 2.64
N ARG A 102 5.44 -4.48 3.50
CA ARG A 102 6.12 -3.74 4.56
C ARG A 102 7.08 -2.71 4.01
N ILE A 103 7.84 -3.08 2.98
CA ILE A 103 8.75 -2.16 2.30
C ILE A 103 7.94 -1.03 1.66
N ASN A 104 6.83 -1.36 1.03
CA ASN A 104 5.98 -0.39 0.36
C ASN A 104 5.41 0.63 1.36
N MET A 105 4.96 0.18 2.53
CA MET A 105 4.51 1.06 3.59
C MET A 105 5.61 2.04 4.00
N PHE A 106 6.80 1.53 4.21
CA PHE A 106 7.95 2.35 4.59
C PHE A 106 8.26 3.39 3.52
N LEU A 107 8.26 2.99 2.24
CA LEU A 107 8.59 3.89 1.14
C LEU A 107 7.53 4.97 0.92
N HIS A 108 6.34 4.80 1.47
CA HIS A 108 5.27 5.81 1.42
C HIS A 108 5.16 6.58 2.74
N ASP A 109 6.21 6.56 3.54
CA ASP A 109 6.32 7.33 4.78
C ASP A 109 5.23 6.98 5.79
N ILE A 110 4.86 5.71 5.84
CA ILE A 110 4.01 5.21 6.92
C ILE A 110 4.94 4.71 8.02
N ASP A 111 4.89 5.32 9.18
CA ASP A 111 5.73 4.93 10.31
C ASP A 111 5.42 3.50 10.74
N TYR A 112 6.44 2.81 11.18
CA TYR A 112 6.27 1.39 11.46
C TYR A 112 5.31 1.13 12.65
N ASP A 113 5.09 2.10 13.50
CA ASP A 113 4.09 2.00 14.56
C ASP A 113 2.67 2.31 14.09
N LYS A 114 2.53 2.68 12.82
CA LYS A 114 1.24 2.99 12.18
C LYS A 114 0.80 1.92 11.19
N PHE A 115 1.52 0.82 11.10
CA PHE A 115 1.02 -0.32 10.32
C PHE A 115 1.39 -1.63 11.01
N ASP A 116 0.54 -2.62 10.81
CA ASP A 116 0.76 -3.96 11.32
C ASP A 116 0.29 -4.95 10.26
N ILE A 117 1.24 -5.53 9.56
CA ILE A 117 0.96 -6.51 8.53
C ILE A 117 1.34 -7.88 9.09
N SER A 118 0.39 -8.79 9.11
CA SER A 118 0.59 -10.13 9.63
C SER A 118 0.79 -11.12 8.50
N LEU A 119 1.73 -12.04 8.70
CA LEU A 119 1.92 -13.16 7.78
C LEU A 119 1.02 -14.30 8.24
N GLY A 120 0.09 -14.70 7.39
CA GLY A 120 -0.81 -15.78 7.74
C GLY A 120 -1.96 -15.92 6.75
N ASP A 121 -2.72 -16.99 6.94
CA ASP A 121 -3.88 -17.30 6.11
C ASP A 121 -5.13 -16.73 6.77
N THR A 122 -5.76 -15.76 6.14
CA THR A 122 -6.95 -15.11 6.66
C THR A 122 -8.10 -16.09 6.92
N LEU A 123 -8.15 -17.17 6.16
CA LEU A 123 -9.24 -18.15 6.27
C LEU A 123 -9.02 -19.15 7.41
N THR A 124 -7.78 -19.36 7.84
CA THR A 124 -7.45 -20.38 8.84
C THR A 124 -6.84 -19.77 10.12
N ASP A 125 -6.31 -18.60 10.04
CA ASP A 125 -5.71 -17.90 11.16
C ASP A 125 -6.62 -16.74 11.58
#